data_2f30f601c21dccf14981804a65a0efbe
#
_entry.id   2f30f601c21dccf14981804a65a0efbe
#
_cell.length_a   1.000
_cell.length_b   1.000
_cell.length_c   1.000
_cell.angle_alpha   90.00
_cell.angle_beta   90.00
_cell.angle_gamma   90.00
#
_symmetry.space_group_name_H-M   'P 1'
#
loop_
_entity.id
_entity.type
_entity.pdbx_description
1 polymer ?
#
loop_
_entity_poly.entity_id
_entity_poly.type
_entity_poly.pdbx_seq_one_letter_code
_entity_poly.pdbx_strand_id
1 'polypeptide(L)' 'MPTNTEDSIFRDAYRYFRAHPTPPPITDTDASAAWWEAAAEDIGRVSARWQNHPLAIKLLIAIYDYLEEKAKEAGT' A
#
# COMPACT_ATOMS: atom_id res chain seq x y z
N MET A 1 -18.64 -19.85 9.95
CA MET A 1 -18.04 -18.91 10.91
C MET A 1 -17.95 -17.53 10.30
N PRO A 2 -18.34 -16.50 11.02
CA PRO A 2 -18.15 -15.16 10.48
C PRO A 2 -16.65 -14.89 10.34
N THR A 3 -16.30 -14.22 9.25
CA THR A 3 -14.91 -13.85 9.02
C THR A 3 -14.49 -12.83 10.07
N ASN A 4 -13.36 -13.06 10.71
CA ASN A 4 -12.81 -12.11 11.66
C ASN A 4 -12.44 -10.82 10.91
N THR A 5 -12.82 -9.67 11.47
CA THR A 5 -12.51 -8.37 10.87
C THR A 5 -11.01 -8.21 10.62
N GLU A 6 -10.19 -8.62 11.56
CA GLU A 6 -8.74 -8.54 11.42
C GLU A 6 -8.23 -9.38 10.26
N ASP A 7 -8.77 -10.60 10.11
CA ASP A 7 -8.39 -11.46 8.98
C ASP A 7 -8.76 -10.82 7.64
N SER A 8 -9.92 -10.18 7.57
CA SER A 8 -10.36 -9.50 6.36
C SER A 8 -9.47 -8.30 6.04
N ILE A 9 -9.03 -7.58 7.07
CA ILE A 9 -8.12 -6.45 6.91
C ILE A 9 -6.77 -6.94 6.38
N PHE A 10 -6.23 -8.03 6.93
CA PHE A 10 -4.99 -8.62 6.41
C PHE A 10 -5.12 -9.04 4.96
N ARG A 11 -6.26 -9.59 4.59
CA ARG A 11 -6.51 -9.98 3.20
C ARG A 11 -6.52 -8.78 2.28
N ASP A 12 -7.17 -7.68 2.70
CA ASP A 12 -7.21 -6.47 1.90
C ASP A 12 -5.82 -5.82 1.80
N ALA A 13 -5.04 -5.85 2.88
CA ALA A 13 -3.66 -5.35 2.85
C ALA A 13 -2.80 -6.16 1.87
N TYR A 14 -2.98 -7.49 1.86
CA TYR A 14 -2.28 -8.35 0.91
C TYR A 14 -2.68 -8.01 -0.53
N ARG A 15 -3.97 -7.79 -0.78
CA ARG A 15 -4.44 -7.39 -2.11
C ARG A 15 -3.86 -6.05 -2.53
N TYR A 16 -3.76 -5.12 -1.61
CA TYR A 16 -3.13 -3.83 -1.87
C TYR A 16 -1.67 -4.03 -2.31
N PHE A 17 -0.94 -4.84 -1.57
CA PHE A 17 0.46 -5.13 -1.90
C PHE A 17 0.58 -5.79 -3.28
N ARG A 18 -0.31 -6.71 -3.60
CA ARG A 18 -0.30 -7.40 -4.89
C ARG A 18 -0.64 -6.45 -6.04
N ALA A 19 -1.45 -5.44 -5.80
CA ALA A 19 -1.80 -4.46 -6.81
C ALA A 19 -0.65 -3.49 -7.10
N HIS A 20 0.29 -3.32 -6.16
CA HIS A 20 1.42 -2.41 -6.30
C HIS A 20 2.75 -3.13 -6.00
N PRO A 21 3.10 -4.18 -6.80
CA PRO A 21 4.20 -5.08 -6.42
C PRO A 21 5.59 -4.49 -6.56
N THR A 22 5.81 -3.62 -7.53
CA THR A 22 7.15 -3.09 -7.81
C THR A 22 7.08 -1.63 -8.17
N PRO A 23 7.54 -0.73 -7.30
CA PRO A 23 7.57 0.69 -7.64
C PRO A 23 8.64 0.95 -8.70
N PRO A 24 8.41 1.96 -9.58
CA PRO A 24 9.42 2.35 -10.55
C PRO A 24 10.63 2.98 -9.84
N PRO A 25 11.80 3.01 -10.47
CA PRO A 25 12.95 3.67 -9.89
C PRO A 25 12.69 5.14 -9.59
N ILE A 26 13.23 5.64 -8.49
CA ILE A 26 13.02 7.04 -8.12
C ILE A 26 13.65 8.00 -9.12
N THR A 27 14.54 7.50 -9.97
CA THR A 27 15.17 8.30 -11.03
C THR A 27 14.22 8.61 -12.18
N ASP A 28 13.14 7.82 -12.34
CA ASP A 28 12.09 8.09 -13.32
C ASP A 28 10.99 8.90 -12.63
N THR A 29 11.14 10.24 -12.65
CA THR A 29 10.29 11.11 -11.85
C THR A 29 8.82 11.07 -12.27
N ASP A 30 8.53 10.98 -13.57
CA ASP A 30 7.14 10.96 -14.03
C ASP A 30 6.42 9.66 -13.67
N ALA A 31 7.06 8.51 -13.95
CA ALA A 31 6.48 7.21 -13.60
C ALA A 31 6.38 7.05 -12.09
N SER A 32 7.38 7.51 -11.35
CA SER A 32 7.41 7.44 -9.89
C SER A 32 6.27 8.26 -9.28
N ALA A 33 6.07 9.50 -9.75
CA ALA A 33 5.01 10.35 -9.23
C ALA A 33 3.64 9.74 -9.44
N ALA A 34 3.38 9.23 -10.65
CA ALA A 34 2.09 8.61 -10.97
C ALA A 34 1.85 7.35 -10.14
N TRP A 35 2.89 6.53 -9.97
CA TRP A 35 2.79 5.29 -9.21
C TRP A 35 2.48 5.57 -7.73
N TRP A 36 3.19 6.53 -7.12
CA TRP A 36 3.01 6.87 -5.71
C TRP A 36 1.66 7.54 -5.47
N GLU A 37 1.20 8.35 -6.40
CA GLU A 37 -0.11 8.95 -6.30
C GLU A 37 -1.21 7.89 -6.28
N ALA A 38 -1.14 6.92 -7.20
CA ALA A 38 -2.09 5.82 -7.25
C ALA A 38 -2.03 4.97 -5.98
N ALA A 39 -0.84 4.70 -5.48
CA ALA A 39 -0.66 3.91 -4.26
C ALA A 39 -1.27 4.63 -3.05
N ALA A 40 -1.08 5.95 -2.95
CA ALA A 40 -1.65 6.73 -1.86
C ALA A 40 -3.18 6.81 -1.93
N GLU A 41 -3.73 6.95 -3.14
CA GLU A 41 -5.18 6.94 -3.33
C GLU A 41 -5.79 5.61 -2.89
N ASP A 42 -5.15 4.50 -3.21
CA ASP A 42 -5.64 3.19 -2.83
C ASP A 42 -5.59 2.99 -1.31
N ILE A 43 -4.58 3.54 -0.64
CA ILE A 43 -4.53 3.51 0.84
C ILE A 43 -5.77 4.20 1.40
N GLY A 44 -6.10 5.38 0.88
CA GLY A 44 -7.28 6.11 1.33
C GLY A 44 -8.55 5.33 1.09
N ARG A 45 -8.66 4.67 -0.06
CA ARG A 45 -9.84 3.88 -0.42
C ARG A 45 -10.02 2.67 0.49
N VAL A 46 -8.94 1.93 0.75
CA VAL A 46 -9.00 0.76 1.62
C VAL A 46 -9.24 1.17 3.07
N SER A 47 -8.60 2.25 3.52
CA SER A 47 -8.82 2.78 4.87
C SER A 47 -10.27 3.19 5.09
N ALA A 48 -10.89 3.84 4.09
CA ALA A 48 -12.28 4.24 4.16
C ALA A 48 -13.22 3.04 4.24
N ARG A 49 -12.89 1.97 3.51
CA ARG A 49 -13.68 0.73 3.55
C ARG A 49 -13.78 0.18 4.97
N TRP A 50 -12.71 0.30 5.74
CA TRP A 50 -12.64 -0.21 7.11
C TRP A 50 -12.88 0.90 8.14
N GLN A 51 -13.43 2.04 7.73
CA GLN A 51 -13.76 3.16 8.61
C GLN A 51 -12.55 3.61 9.45
N ASN A 52 -11.40 3.68 8.79
CA ASN A 52 -10.12 4.07 9.41
C ASN A 52 -9.73 3.19 10.60
N HIS A 53 -10.00 1.89 10.50
CA HIS A 53 -9.62 0.93 11.52
C HIS A 53 -8.11 1.00 11.77
N PRO A 54 -7.67 1.03 13.04
CA PRO A 54 -6.24 1.19 13.35
C PRO A 54 -5.35 0.13 12.70
N LEU A 55 -5.80 -1.12 12.66
CA LEU A 55 -5.02 -2.19 12.04
C LEU A 55 -4.85 -1.95 10.53
N ALA A 56 -5.93 -1.55 9.85
CA ALA A 56 -5.87 -1.28 8.42
C ALA A 56 -4.87 -0.17 8.12
N ILE A 57 -4.94 0.92 8.86
CA ILE A 57 -4.03 2.05 8.67
C ILE A 57 -2.58 1.63 8.89
N LYS A 58 -2.30 0.91 9.98
CA LYS A 58 -0.94 0.48 10.30
C LYS A 58 -0.37 -0.48 9.26
N LEU A 59 -1.17 -1.43 8.79
CA LEU A 59 -0.72 -2.38 7.78
C LEU A 59 -0.43 -1.70 6.45
N LEU A 60 -1.32 -0.80 6.02
CA LEU A 60 -1.15 -0.10 4.75
C LEU A 60 0.07 0.82 4.79
N ILE A 61 0.28 1.52 5.89
CA ILE A 61 1.45 2.38 6.04
C ILE A 61 2.73 1.56 6.06
N ALA A 62 2.73 0.41 6.74
CA ALA A 62 3.90 -0.47 6.77
C ALA A 62 4.25 -0.97 5.36
N ILE A 63 3.25 -1.35 4.57
CA ILE A 63 3.46 -1.77 3.19
C ILE A 63 4.00 -0.61 2.36
N TYR A 64 3.42 0.57 2.49
CA TYR A 64 3.86 1.76 1.77
C TYR A 64 5.32 2.09 2.09
N ASP A 65 5.69 2.05 3.38
CA ASP A 65 7.07 2.30 3.80
C ASP A 65 8.04 1.28 3.22
N TYR A 66 7.65 0.01 3.19
CA TYR A 66 8.46 -1.05 2.61
C TYR A 66 8.68 -0.80 1.12
N LEU A 67 7.61 -0.43 0.40
CA LEU A 67 7.71 -0.15 -1.04
C LEU A 67 8.59 1.06 -1.31
N GLU A 68 8.55 2.06 -0.42
CA GLU A 68 9.40 3.24 -0.52
C GLU A 68 10.87 2.87 -0.39
N GLU A 69 11.21 2.03 0.59
CA GLU A 69 12.57 1.54 0.75
C GLU A 69 13.04 0.75 -0.47
N LYS A 70 12.15 -0.08 -1.02
CA LYS A 70 12.45 -0.87 -2.20
C LYS A 70 12.73 0.02 -3.41
N ALA A 71 11.97 1.11 -3.57
CA ALA A 71 12.18 2.06 -4.64
C ALA A 71 13.53 2.77 -4.51
N LYS A 72 13.93 3.11 -3.29
CA LYS A 72 15.22 3.76 -3.05
C LYS A 72 16.37 2.81 -3.39
N GLU A 73 16.24 1.53 -3.02
CA GLU A 73 17.25 0.53 -3.35
C GLU A 73 17.39 0.36 -4.87
N ALA A 74 16.28 0.35 -5.59
CA ALA A 74 16.30 0.20 -7.04
C ALA A 74 16.91 1.44 -7.72
N GLY A 75 16.85 2.61 -7.08
CA GLY A 75 17.38 3.86 -7.60
C GLY A 75 18.87 4.09 -7.36
N THR A 76 19.48 3.22 -6.57
CA THR A 76 20.91 3.30 -6.31
C THR A 76 21.66 2.30 -7.21
#